data_fcf0c367e630c07bebf4e7e8786f71b4
#
_entry.id   fcf0c367e630c07bebf4e7e8786f71b4
#
_cell.length_a   1.000
_cell.length_b   1.000
_cell.length_c   1.000
_cell.angle_alpha   90.00
_cell.angle_beta   90.00
_cell.angle_gamma   90.00
#
_symmetry.space_group_name_H-M   'P 1'
#
loop_
_entity.id
_entity.type
_entity.pdbx_description
1 polymer ?
#
loop_
_entity_poly.entity_id
_entity_poly.type
_entity_poly.pdbx_seq_one_letter_code
_entity_poly.pdbx_strand_id
1 'polypeptide(L)'
;MVPVSIVIIAKSEADILAACIDKARLITDDIVVIDSDDTTDLNNIPGCRVLKKRWDGYGANKNKGVDAAKYNWILSIDADEIVDDELIEALHHLQYNDPNIVYDIKFCSYFGKKQIRFGSWGRDHHIRLFNRNKVRWSETMVHETLVLPDTVSIQKAKGHLHHYSVNDAHEYESKGIYYAKLSAKKYFNMGKRTSFIKLYLSPFFGFIKNYIFYMGFLDGREGWDIAKITVKNTRRKYLFLSGMEASQQKKQTYKDSFAVEY
;
A
#
# COMPACT_ATOMS: atom_id res chain seq x y z
N MET A 1 -6.66 20.23 18.69
CA MET A 1 -7.02 19.11 17.80
C MET A 1 -7.41 19.67 16.47
N VAL A 2 -7.04 19.03 15.39
CA VAL A 2 -7.31 19.49 14.02
C VAL A 2 -8.58 18.84 13.45
N PRO A 3 -9.28 19.46 12.47
CA PRO A 3 -10.52 18.94 11.89
C PRO A 3 -10.23 17.81 10.87
N VAL A 4 -9.51 16.79 11.31
CA VAL A 4 -9.09 15.64 10.51
C VAL A 4 -9.60 14.37 11.20
N SER A 5 -10.16 13.43 10.44
CA SER A 5 -10.41 12.07 10.91
C SER A 5 -9.26 11.17 10.47
N ILE A 6 -8.75 10.34 11.37
CA ILE A 6 -7.76 9.33 11.03
C ILE A 6 -8.47 8.01 10.77
N VAL A 7 -8.29 7.47 9.57
CA VAL A 7 -8.86 6.18 9.14
C VAL A 7 -7.73 5.16 9.05
N ILE A 8 -7.85 4.10 9.83
CA ILE A 8 -6.87 3.01 9.92
C ILE A 8 -7.53 1.72 9.43
N ILE A 9 -6.89 0.99 8.53
CA ILE A 9 -7.28 -0.39 8.23
C ILE A 9 -6.35 -1.33 8.98
N ALA A 10 -6.95 -2.30 9.68
CA ALA A 10 -6.21 -3.27 10.51
C ALA A 10 -6.57 -4.70 10.14
N LYS A 11 -5.58 -5.58 10.24
CA LYS A 11 -5.72 -7.03 10.14
C LYS A 11 -4.63 -7.68 10.98
N SER A 12 -4.97 -8.20 12.15
CA SER A 12 -4.07 -9.00 13.03
C SER A 12 -2.82 -8.29 13.58
N GLU A 13 -2.72 -6.96 13.56
CA GLU A 13 -1.51 -6.20 13.89
C GLU A 13 -1.63 -5.44 15.23
N ALA A 14 -2.17 -6.11 16.27
CA ALA A 14 -2.57 -5.46 17.53
C ALA A 14 -1.47 -4.64 18.22
N ASP A 15 -0.23 -5.12 18.25
CA ASP A 15 0.86 -4.45 18.98
C ASP A 15 1.27 -3.12 18.35
N ILE A 16 1.41 -3.09 17.02
CA ILE A 16 1.78 -1.87 16.28
C ILE A 16 0.59 -0.91 16.23
N LEU A 17 -0.63 -1.44 16.08
CA LEU A 17 -1.86 -0.64 16.05
C LEU A 17 -2.04 0.21 17.31
N ALA A 18 -1.72 -0.31 18.50
CA ALA A 18 -1.81 0.45 19.73
C ALA A 18 -0.89 1.69 19.69
N ALA A 19 0.36 1.52 19.26
CA ALA A 19 1.31 2.63 19.12
C ALA A 19 0.86 3.63 18.02
N CYS A 20 0.27 3.14 16.92
CA CYS A 20 -0.32 3.97 15.87
C CYS A 20 -1.45 4.85 16.44
N ILE A 21 -2.39 4.28 17.20
CA ILE A 21 -3.50 5.00 17.83
C ILE A 21 -3.00 6.00 18.85
N ASP A 22 -2.01 5.67 19.65
CA ASP A 22 -1.46 6.58 20.65
C ASP A 22 -0.86 7.85 20.03
N LYS A 23 -0.18 7.72 18.89
CA LYS A 23 0.30 8.88 18.12
C LYS A 23 -0.84 9.61 17.43
N ALA A 24 -1.82 8.91 16.88
CA ALA A 24 -2.99 9.48 16.20
C ALA A 24 -3.82 10.39 17.14
N ARG A 25 -3.94 10.03 18.41
CA ARG A 25 -4.63 10.84 19.45
C ARG A 25 -4.02 12.22 19.68
N LEU A 26 -2.75 12.40 19.38
CA LEU A 26 -2.10 13.71 19.47
C LEU A 26 -2.57 14.67 18.37
N ILE A 27 -3.20 14.14 17.31
CA ILE A 27 -3.67 14.91 16.16
C ILE A 27 -5.16 15.24 16.30
N THR A 28 -5.99 14.24 16.62
CA THR A 28 -7.45 14.36 16.49
C THR A 28 -8.22 13.59 17.58
N ASP A 29 -9.50 13.95 17.74
CA ASP A 29 -10.49 13.24 18.56
C ASP A 29 -11.30 12.20 17.76
N ASP A 30 -11.05 12.04 16.45
CA ASP A 30 -11.78 11.10 15.59
C ASP A 30 -10.86 10.10 14.89
N ILE A 31 -10.74 8.92 15.49
CA ILE A 31 -9.97 7.80 14.97
C ILE A 31 -10.92 6.65 14.67
N VAL A 32 -10.96 6.21 13.41
CA VAL A 32 -11.80 5.12 12.93
C VAL A 32 -10.92 3.97 12.49
N VAL A 33 -11.05 2.82 13.12
CA VAL A 33 -10.34 1.59 12.79
C VAL A 33 -11.29 0.65 12.06
N ILE A 34 -10.94 0.22 10.86
CA ILE A 34 -11.65 -0.83 10.12
C ILE A 34 -10.95 -2.15 10.39
N ASP A 35 -11.60 -2.99 11.18
CA ASP A 35 -11.15 -4.33 11.50
C ASP A 35 -11.70 -5.33 10.47
N SER A 36 -10.81 -5.96 9.73
CA SER A 36 -11.14 -6.97 8.72
C SER A 36 -10.80 -8.39 9.14
N ASP A 37 -10.39 -8.58 10.39
CA ASP A 37 -10.07 -9.89 10.97
C ASP A 37 -11.07 -10.27 12.06
N ASP A 38 -11.68 -11.45 11.91
CA ASP A 38 -12.61 -11.99 12.90
C ASP A 38 -11.88 -12.66 14.09
N THR A 39 -10.54 -12.82 14.01
CA THR A 39 -9.75 -13.55 15.02
C THR A 39 -9.17 -12.64 16.10
N THR A 40 -9.06 -11.34 15.85
CA THR A 40 -8.48 -10.37 16.78
C THR A 40 -9.57 -9.50 17.38
N ASP A 41 -9.65 -9.41 18.70
CA ASP A 41 -10.59 -8.51 19.37
C ASP A 41 -9.95 -7.13 19.56
N LEU A 42 -10.21 -6.23 18.62
CA LEU A 42 -9.78 -4.85 18.66
C LEU A 42 -10.76 -3.92 19.39
N ASN A 43 -11.92 -4.43 19.88
CA ASN A 43 -12.99 -3.62 20.45
C ASN A 43 -12.61 -2.89 21.75
N ASN A 44 -11.54 -3.33 22.41
CA ASN A 44 -11.10 -2.78 23.68
C ASN A 44 -9.96 -1.76 23.56
N ILE A 45 -9.60 -1.32 22.36
CA ILE A 45 -8.56 -0.28 22.21
C ILE A 45 -9.21 1.09 22.53
N PRO A 46 -8.81 1.74 23.62
CA PRO A 46 -9.42 3.01 24.01
C PRO A 46 -9.07 4.12 23.01
N GLY A 47 -9.98 5.09 22.84
CA GLY A 47 -9.73 6.33 22.06
C GLY A 47 -9.86 6.19 20.54
N CYS A 48 -10.44 5.10 20.05
CA CYS A 48 -10.82 4.94 18.65
C CYS A 48 -12.20 4.28 18.56
N ARG A 49 -12.83 4.40 17.39
CA ARG A 49 -14.04 3.66 17.03
C ARG A 49 -13.68 2.51 16.12
N VAL A 50 -13.92 1.28 16.55
CA VAL A 50 -13.66 0.08 15.76
C VAL A 50 -14.93 -0.32 15.01
N LEU A 51 -14.80 -0.52 13.71
CA LEU A 51 -15.88 -0.99 12.83
C LEU A 51 -15.46 -2.29 12.17
N LYS A 52 -16.16 -3.37 12.44
CA LYS A 52 -15.93 -4.65 11.78
C LYS A 52 -16.47 -4.62 10.35
N LYS A 53 -15.66 -5.10 9.42
CA LYS A 53 -16.02 -5.20 8.01
C LYS A 53 -15.31 -6.40 7.37
N ARG A 54 -16.08 -7.35 6.84
CA ARG A 54 -15.51 -8.43 6.05
C ARG A 54 -14.64 -7.87 4.93
N TRP A 55 -13.48 -8.49 4.75
CA TRP A 55 -12.54 -8.09 3.71
C TRP A 55 -13.16 -8.21 2.30
N ASP A 56 -13.20 -7.11 1.57
CA ASP A 56 -13.65 -7.04 0.18
C ASP A 56 -12.71 -6.20 -0.71
N GLY A 57 -11.50 -5.92 -0.22
CA GLY A 57 -10.45 -5.18 -0.90
C GLY A 57 -9.99 -3.94 -0.12
N TYR A 58 -8.76 -3.51 -0.37
CA TYR A 58 -8.17 -2.38 0.35
C TYR A 58 -8.99 -1.09 0.17
N GLY A 59 -9.36 -0.76 -1.06
CA GLY A 59 -10.08 0.47 -1.35
C GLY A 59 -11.47 0.53 -0.70
N ALA A 60 -12.22 -0.57 -0.75
CA ALA A 60 -13.55 -0.65 -0.15
C ALA A 60 -13.51 -0.57 1.39
N ASN A 61 -12.48 -1.19 2.02
CA ASN A 61 -12.28 -1.08 3.46
C ASN A 61 -11.87 0.34 3.87
N LYS A 62 -10.94 0.98 3.14
CA LYS A 62 -10.56 2.38 3.38
C LYS A 62 -11.76 3.31 3.22
N ASN A 63 -12.56 3.16 2.15
CA ASN A 63 -13.77 3.98 1.93
C ASN A 63 -14.81 3.81 3.05
N LYS A 64 -14.97 2.60 3.60
CA LYS A 64 -15.87 2.38 4.75
C LYS A 64 -15.45 3.23 5.96
N GLY A 65 -14.15 3.33 6.24
CA GLY A 65 -13.63 4.21 7.28
C GLY A 65 -13.84 5.68 6.95
N VAL A 66 -13.61 6.07 5.70
CA VAL A 66 -13.87 7.43 5.21
C VAL A 66 -15.34 7.82 5.37
N ASP A 67 -16.29 6.92 5.11
CA ASP A 67 -17.72 7.17 5.31
C ASP A 67 -18.11 7.35 6.77
N ALA A 68 -17.47 6.61 7.66
CA ALA A 68 -17.71 6.67 9.10
C ALA A 68 -17.01 7.86 9.80
N ALA A 69 -16.15 8.57 9.11
CA ALA A 69 -15.37 9.68 9.64
C ALA A 69 -16.25 10.86 10.07
N LYS A 70 -15.88 11.54 11.14
CA LYS A 70 -16.55 12.77 11.65
C LYS A 70 -16.23 13.97 10.77
N TYR A 71 -14.97 14.12 10.39
CA TYR A 71 -14.47 15.27 9.64
C TYR A 71 -14.38 14.97 8.14
N ASN A 72 -14.32 16.02 7.33
CA ASN A 72 -14.17 15.89 5.88
C ASN A 72 -12.72 15.68 5.44
N TRP A 73 -11.76 16.13 6.24
CA TRP A 73 -10.35 15.83 6.02
C TRP A 73 -10.00 14.47 6.60
N ILE A 74 -9.37 13.64 5.80
CA ILE A 74 -9.04 12.24 6.12
C ILE A 74 -7.55 12.07 6.04
N LEU A 75 -6.94 11.62 7.13
CA LEU A 75 -5.63 11.00 7.12
C LEU A 75 -5.82 9.48 7.09
N SER A 76 -5.55 8.86 5.94
CA SER A 76 -5.72 7.42 5.74
C SER A 76 -4.38 6.72 5.89
N ILE A 77 -4.23 5.89 6.91
CA ILE A 77 -3.01 5.15 7.22
C ILE A 77 -3.32 3.66 7.41
N ASP A 78 -2.29 2.84 7.29
CA ASP A 78 -2.39 1.41 7.55
C ASP A 78 -1.95 1.13 9.01
N ALA A 79 -2.35 -0.01 9.58
CA ALA A 79 -2.12 -0.31 11.01
C ALA A 79 -0.64 -0.44 11.39
N ASP A 80 0.24 -0.65 10.41
CA ASP A 80 1.69 -0.72 10.53
C ASP A 80 2.40 0.61 10.21
N GLU A 81 1.64 1.73 10.11
CA GLU A 81 2.15 3.08 9.85
C GLU A 81 1.98 3.98 11.08
N ILE A 82 3.06 4.60 11.54
CA ILE A 82 3.06 5.49 12.70
C ILE A 82 3.53 6.89 12.29
N VAL A 83 2.77 7.92 12.66
CA VAL A 83 3.11 9.33 12.42
C VAL A 83 4.27 9.76 13.32
N ASP A 84 5.25 10.50 12.78
CA ASP A 84 6.30 11.12 13.59
C ASP A 84 5.86 12.46 14.18
N ASP A 85 6.66 13.00 15.10
CA ASP A 85 6.34 14.26 15.80
C ASP A 85 6.37 15.46 14.85
N GLU A 86 7.23 15.43 13.82
CA GLU A 86 7.28 16.50 12.81
C GLU A 86 6.01 16.52 11.95
N LEU A 87 5.47 15.35 11.59
CA LEU A 87 4.20 15.25 10.85
C LEU A 87 3.03 15.71 11.73
N ILE A 88 3.01 15.32 13.02
CA ILE A 88 1.99 15.79 13.97
C ILE A 88 1.99 17.33 14.04
N GLU A 89 3.14 17.95 14.23
CA GLU A 89 3.28 19.40 14.25
C GLU A 89 2.83 20.03 12.92
N ALA A 90 3.27 19.49 11.80
CA ALA A 90 2.87 19.96 10.48
C ALA A 90 1.35 19.94 10.31
N LEU A 91 0.68 18.84 10.70
CA LEU A 91 -0.78 18.71 10.63
C LEU A 91 -1.50 19.76 11.49
N HIS A 92 -0.96 20.15 12.63
CA HIS A 92 -1.53 21.22 13.46
C HIS A 92 -1.45 22.61 12.81
N HIS A 93 -0.51 22.83 11.90
CA HIS A 93 -0.28 24.11 11.23
C HIS A 93 -0.90 24.21 9.82
N LEU A 94 -1.41 23.07 9.27
CA LEU A 94 -2.07 23.10 7.95
C LEU A 94 -3.38 23.89 7.99
N GLN A 95 -3.67 24.51 6.87
CA GLN A 95 -4.96 25.19 6.63
C GLN A 95 -5.91 24.23 5.90
N TYR A 96 -7.00 23.86 6.56
CA TYR A 96 -7.99 22.88 6.06
C TYR A 96 -9.16 23.56 5.30
N ASN A 97 -8.90 24.65 4.57
CA ASN A 97 -9.90 25.50 3.92
C ASN A 97 -10.09 25.20 2.42
N ASP A 98 -9.10 24.62 1.74
CA ASP A 98 -9.21 24.26 0.32
C ASP A 98 -9.31 22.73 0.14
N PRO A 99 -10.51 22.19 -0.17
CA PRO A 99 -10.70 20.75 -0.33
C PRO A 99 -10.03 20.17 -1.59
N ASN A 100 -9.49 20.99 -2.48
CA ASN A 100 -8.78 20.52 -3.67
C ASN A 100 -7.28 20.29 -3.42
N ILE A 101 -6.78 20.56 -2.22
CA ILE A 101 -5.42 20.22 -1.85
C ILE A 101 -5.39 18.80 -1.28
N VAL A 102 -4.40 18.01 -1.71
CA VAL A 102 -4.06 16.73 -1.08
C VAL A 102 -2.60 16.76 -0.67
N TYR A 103 -2.26 16.00 0.38
CA TYR A 103 -0.91 16.03 0.90
C TYR A 103 -0.23 14.67 0.72
N ASP A 104 0.92 14.75 0.04
CA ASP A 104 1.85 13.66 -0.17
C ASP A 104 2.82 13.60 1.02
N ILE A 105 2.89 12.44 1.68
CA ILE A 105 3.65 12.22 2.90
C ILE A 105 4.78 11.24 2.59
N LYS A 106 5.99 11.59 3.02
CA LYS A 106 7.16 10.73 2.87
C LYS A 106 7.13 9.58 3.87
N PHE A 107 7.58 8.41 3.43
CA PHE A 107 7.67 7.22 4.27
C PHE A 107 9.09 7.00 4.79
N CYS A 108 9.18 6.55 6.04
CA CYS A 108 10.36 5.96 6.64
C CYS A 108 10.11 4.46 6.78
N SER A 109 10.47 3.67 5.77
CA SER A 109 10.21 2.23 5.75
C SER A 109 11.24 1.45 6.54
N TYR A 110 10.80 0.42 7.26
CA TYR A 110 11.66 -0.44 8.06
C TYR A 110 11.69 -1.86 7.52
N PHE A 111 12.87 -2.46 7.58
CA PHE A 111 13.09 -3.88 7.36
C PHE A 111 13.58 -4.49 8.69
N GLY A 112 12.72 -5.20 9.39
CA GLY A 112 12.92 -5.52 10.80
C GLY A 112 13.04 -4.24 11.63
N LYS A 113 14.14 -4.12 12.37
CA LYS A 113 14.42 -2.93 13.19
C LYS A 113 15.20 -1.84 12.46
N LYS A 114 15.64 -2.08 11.24
CA LYS A 114 16.48 -1.16 10.49
C LYS A 114 15.66 -0.29 9.55
N GLN A 115 15.81 1.02 9.69
CA GLN A 115 15.29 1.98 8.74
C GLN A 115 16.06 1.86 7.41
N ILE A 116 15.32 1.76 6.32
CA ILE A 116 15.85 1.74 4.95
C ILE A 116 15.83 3.16 4.39
N ARG A 117 17.01 3.67 4.06
CA ARG A 117 17.19 5.06 3.63
C ARG A 117 17.41 5.20 2.13
N PHE A 118 17.78 4.13 1.46
CA PHE A 118 18.15 4.10 0.06
C PHE A 118 17.25 3.14 -0.72
N GLY A 119 17.59 2.95 -2.02
CA GLY A 119 16.72 2.15 -2.88
C GLY A 119 15.39 2.82 -3.16
N SER A 120 14.42 2.02 -3.61
CA SER A 120 13.04 2.46 -3.81
C SER A 120 12.35 2.79 -2.49
N TRP A 121 12.61 2.04 -1.43
CA TRP A 121 12.00 2.24 -0.11
C TRP A 121 12.39 3.57 0.54
N GLY A 122 13.65 4.03 0.37
CA GLY A 122 14.09 5.34 0.88
C GLY A 122 13.49 6.54 0.14
N ARG A 123 12.79 6.29 -0.98
CA ARG A 123 12.14 7.31 -1.82
C ARG A 123 10.62 7.19 -1.81
N ASP A 124 10.08 6.35 -0.95
CA ASP A 124 8.65 6.06 -0.92
C ASP A 124 7.87 7.23 -0.32
N HIS A 125 6.78 7.59 -1.00
CA HIS A 125 5.88 8.63 -0.56
C HIS A 125 4.50 8.42 -1.17
N HIS A 126 3.44 8.76 -0.45
CA HIS A 126 2.07 8.55 -0.88
C HIS A 126 1.15 9.67 -0.39
N ILE A 127 0.14 9.98 -1.19
CA ILE A 127 -0.95 10.84 -0.73
C ILE A 127 -1.72 10.10 0.35
N ARG A 128 -1.72 10.66 1.57
CA ARG A 128 -2.39 10.10 2.73
C ARG A 128 -3.42 11.05 3.36
N LEU A 129 -3.27 12.37 3.16
CA LEU A 129 -4.21 13.37 3.67
C LEU A 129 -4.98 14.03 2.51
N PHE A 130 -6.29 13.94 2.56
CA PHE A 130 -7.19 14.45 1.51
C PHE A 130 -8.57 14.80 2.06
N ASN A 131 -9.35 15.58 1.29
CA ASN A 131 -10.75 15.86 1.62
C ASN A 131 -11.68 14.84 0.93
N ARG A 132 -12.51 14.13 1.73
CA ARG A 132 -13.40 13.06 1.24
C ARG A 132 -14.48 13.54 0.26
N ASN A 133 -14.80 14.83 0.23
CA ASN A 133 -15.76 15.39 -0.73
C ASN A 133 -15.18 15.54 -2.14
N LYS A 134 -13.86 15.42 -2.29
CA LYS A 134 -13.14 15.54 -3.57
C LYS A 134 -12.45 14.26 -3.99
N VAL A 135 -11.95 13.49 -3.04
CA VAL A 135 -11.07 12.35 -3.29
C VAL A 135 -11.57 11.12 -2.56
N ARG A 136 -11.55 9.97 -3.23
CA ARG A 136 -11.92 8.67 -2.69
C ARG A 136 -10.95 7.61 -3.17
N TRP A 137 -10.89 6.51 -2.44
CA TRP A 137 -10.16 5.33 -2.90
C TRP A 137 -10.89 4.63 -4.04
N SER A 138 -10.15 4.15 -5.03
CA SER A 138 -10.70 3.25 -6.06
C SER A 138 -11.13 1.93 -5.44
N GLU A 139 -12.26 1.38 -5.85
CA GLU A 139 -12.82 0.11 -5.33
C GLU A 139 -12.12 -1.13 -5.92
N THR A 140 -10.82 -1.03 -6.19
CA THR A 140 -10.04 -2.18 -6.65
C THR A 140 -9.65 -3.08 -5.50
N MET A 141 -9.69 -4.40 -5.72
CA MET A 141 -9.33 -5.38 -4.68
C MET A 141 -7.87 -5.26 -4.24
N VAL A 142 -6.99 -4.83 -5.14
CA VAL A 142 -5.55 -4.65 -4.88
C VAL A 142 -5.01 -3.52 -5.74
N HIS A 143 -3.94 -2.87 -5.26
CA HIS A 143 -3.37 -1.67 -5.86
C HIS A 143 -4.41 -0.56 -6.00
N GLU A 144 -5.15 -0.35 -4.92
CA GLU A 144 -6.03 0.79 -4.80
C GLU A 144 -5.23 2.09 -4.95
N THR A 145 -5.84 3.04 -5.59
CA THR A 145 -5.29 4.39 -5.77
C THR A 145 -6.35 5.40 -5.39
N LEU A 146 -5.93 6.57 -4.95
CA LEU A 146 -6.86 7.68 -4.82
C LEU A 146 -7.30 8.14 -6.21
N VAL A 147 -8.60 8.32 -6.39
CA VAL A 147 -9.18 8.90 -7.60
C VAL A 147 -9.06 10.41 -7.46
N LEU A 148 -8.11 11.00 -8.18
CA LEU A 148 -7.80 12.42 -8.13
C LEU A 148 -8.45 13.13 -9.33
N PRO A 149 -9.40 14.05 -9.12
CA PRO A 149 -9.87 14.94 -10.16
C PRO A 149 -8.75 15.88 -10.66
N ASP A 150 -8.83 16.37 -11.89
CA ASP A 150 -7.85 17.29 -12.47
C ASP A 150 -7.73 18.63 -11.71
N THR A 151 -8.73 18.97 -10.91
CA THR A 151 -8.75 20.18 -10.08
C THR A 151 -7.94 20.06 -8.79
N VAL A 152 -7.45 18.85 -8.46
CA VAL A 152 -6.72 18.59 -7.21
C VAL A 152 -5.24 18.91 -7.39
N SER A 153 -4.70 19.67 -6.45
CA SER A 153 -3.27 19.97 -6.34
C SER A 153 -2.60 19.14 -5.26
N ILE A 154 -1.38 18.65 -5.55
CA ILE A 154 -0.60 17.84 -4.62
C ILE A 154 0.43 18.72 -3.93
N GLN A 155 0.40 18.77 -2.60
CA GLN A 155 1.42 19.42 -1.77
C GLN A 155 2.16 18.36 -0.93
N LYS A 156 3.39 18.66 -0.54
CA LYS A 156 4.15 17.81 0.37
C LYS A 156 3.92 18.25 1.80
N ALA A 157 3.57 17.30 2.67
CA ALA A 157 3.60 17.55 4.11
C ALA A 157 5.03 17.40 4.64
N LYS A 158 5.35 18.14 5.71
CA LYS A 158 6.57 17.92 6.48
C LYS A 158 6.35 16.72 7.40
N GLY A 159 7.47 16.08 7.82
CA GLY A 159 7.44 14.89 8.63
C GLY A 159 7.23 13.60 7.83
N HIS A 160 7.04 12.48 8.54
CA HIS A 160 7.07 11.16 7.95
C HIS A 160 6.02 10.22 8.55
N LEU A 161 5.66 9.21 7.78
CA LEU A 161 5.02 7.99 8.25
C LEU A 161 6.08 6.89 8.40
N HIS A 162 6.28 6.40 9.61
CA HIS A 162 7.14 5.25 9.89
C HIS A 162 6.37 3.98 9.56
N HIS A 163 6.82 3.24 8.55
CA HIS A 163 6.16 2.06 8.02
C HIS A 163 6.94 0.79 8.34
N TYR A 164 6.40 -0.04 9.20
CA TYR A 164 6.99 -1.29 9.68
C TYR A 164 6.56 -2.46 8.79
N SER A 165 6.96 -2.39 7.51
CA SER A 165 6.46 -3.24 6.43
C SER A 165 6.68 -4.72 6.63
N VAL A 166 7.85 -5.13 7.12
CA VAL A 166 8.25 -6.53 7.24
C VAL A 166 9.27 -6.72 8.36
N ASN A 167 9.24 -7.87 9.01
CA ASN A 167 10.16 -8.21 10.09
C ASN A 167 11.48 -8.81 9.58
N ASP A 168 11.44 -9.53 8.46
CA ASP A 168 12.61 -10.21 7.91
C ASP A 168 12.49 -10.51 6.40
N ALA A 169 13.54 -11.10 5.84
CA ALA A 169 13.60 -11.46 4.42
C ALA A 169 12.60 -12.56 4.03
N HIS A 170 12.26 -13.46 4.95
CA HIS A 170 11.30 -14.55 4.67
C HIS A 170 9.88 -13.99 4.54
N GLU A 171 9.48 -13.11 5.45
CA GLU A 171 8.19 -12.42 5.38
C GLU A 171 8.10 -11.56 4.12
N TYR A 172 9.16 -10.80 3.80
CA TYR A 172 9.22 -9.99 2.58
C TYR A 172 9.09 -10.83 1.31
N GLU A 173 9.78 -12.00 1.25
CA GLU A 173 9.66 -12.90 0.11
C GLU A 173 8.23 -13.49 0.00
N SER A 174 7.62 -13.88 1.10
CA SER A 174 6.27 -14.44 1.17
C SER A 174 5.20 -13.44 0.74
N LYS A 175 5.22 -12.22 1.28
CA LYS A 175 4.38 -11.09 0.84
C LYS A 175 4.59 -10.81 -0.65
N GLY A 176 5.85 -10.81 -1.10
CA GLY A 176 6.21 -10.56 -2.49
C GLY A 176 5.67 -11.61 -3.47
N ILE A 177 5.61 -12.91 -3.09
CA ILE A 177 5.00 -13.95 -3.91
C ILE A 177 3.50 -13.69 -4.07
N TYR A 178 2.82 -13.33 -2.99
CA TYR A 178 1.40 -13.00 -3.02
C TYR A 178 1.12 -11.83 -3.96
N TYR A 179 1.84 -10.72 -3.81
CA TYR A 179 1.70 -9.54 -4.68
C TYR A 179 2.11 -9.81 -6.14
N ALA A 180 3.08 -10.68 -6.38
CA ALA A 180 3.46 -11.09 -7.73
C ALA A 180 2.32 -11.83 -8.44
N LYS A 181 1.59 -12.72 -7.74
CA LYS A 181 0.38 -13.41 -8.28
C LYS A 181 -0.73 -12.41 -8.60
N LEU A 182 -1.02 -11.48 -7.69
CA LEU A 182 -2.06 -10.46 -7.90
C LEU A 182 -1.73 -9.54 -9.08
N SER A 183 -0.46 -9.09 -9.16
CA SER A 183 0.03 -8.27 -10.27
C SER A 183 -0.03 -9.01 -11.61
N ALA A 184 0.28 -10.31 -11.64
CA ALA A 184 0.15 -11.14 -12.83
C ALA A 184 -1.31 -11.23 -13.29
N LYS A 185 -2.25 -11.45 -12.35
CA LYS A 185 -3.70 -11.49 -12.65
C LYS A 185 -4.18 -10.14 -13.19
N LYS A 186 -3.76 -9.01 -12.59
CA LYS A 186 -4.06 -7.67 -13.10
C LYS A 186 -3.55 -7.48 -14.52
N TYR A 187 -2.29 -7.86 -14.79
CA TYR A 187 -1.70 -7.74 -16.12
C TYR A 187 -2.41 -8.62 -17.15
N PHE A 188 -2.78 -9.84 -16.76
CA PHE A 188 -3.55 -10.76 -17.61
C PHE A 188 -4.91 -10.17 -17.99
N ASN A 189 -5.66 -9.63 -17.03
CA ASN A 189 -6.96 -8.98 -17.26
C ASN A 189 -6.85 -7.71 -18.12
N MET A 190 -5.70 -7.02 -18.09
CA MET A 190 -5.39 -5.87 -18.95
C MET A 190 -4.89 -6.29 -20.36
N GLY A 191 -4.90 -7.58 -20.70
CA GLY A 191 -4.39 -8.08 -21.98
C GLY A 191 -2.87 -7.96 -22.16
N LYS A 192 -2.11 -7.63 -21.10
CA LYS A 192 -0.64 -7.56 -21.18
C LYS A 192 -0.06 -8.96 -21.35
N ARG A 193 0.99 -9.05 -22.17
CA ARG A 193 1.66 -10.33 -22.49
C ARG A 193 3.07 -10.37 -21.91
N THR A 194 3.52 -11.60 -21.60
CA THR A 194 4.91 -11.88 -21.22
C THR A 194 5.81 -11.80 -22.44
N SER A 195 7.06 -11.39 -22.25
CA SER A 195 8.12 -11.44 -23.27
C SER A 195 9.44 -11.76 -22.60
N PHE A 196 10.45 -12.18 -23.41
CA PHE A 196 11.81 -12.43 -22.94
C PHE A 196 12.38 -11.21 -22.18
N ILE A 197 12.20 -10.01 -22.72
CA ILE A 197 12.63 -8.75 -22.10
C ILE A 197 12.01 -8.58 -20.71
N LYS A 198 10.69 -8.79 -20.59
CA LYS A 198 9.99 -8.65 -19.32
C LYS A 198 10.40 -9.70 -18.29
N LEU A 199 10.71 -10.91 -18.74
CA LEU A 199 11.05 -12.03 -17.86
C LEU A 199 12.50 -11.97 -17.34
N TYR A 200 13.45 -11.48 -18.15
CA TYR A 200 14.88 -11.54 -17.84
C TYR A 200 15.50 -10.15 -17.70
N LEU A 201 15.26 -9.23 -18.62
CA LEU A 201 15.91 -7.92 -18.61
C LEU A 201 15.24 -6.95 -17.61
N SER A 202 13.90 -6.97 -17.49
CA SER A 202 13.21 -6.06 -16.55
C SER A 202 13.64 -6.29 -15.08
N PRO A 203 13.75 -7.53 -14.55
CA PRO A 203 14.29 -7.76 -13.22
C PRO A 203 15.74 -7.28 -13.06
N PHE A 204 16.58 -7.52 -14.06
CA PHE A 204 17.99 -7.11 -14.05
C PHE A 204 18.14 -5.58 -14.01
N PHE A 205 17.43 -4.86 -14.89
CA PHE A 205 17.45 -3.39 -14.86
C PHE A 205 16.81 -2.83 -13.58
N GLY A 206 15.80 -3.51 -13.04
CA GLY A 206 15.22 -3.18 -11.74
C GLY A 206 16.24 -3.28 -10.60
N PHE A 207 17.09 -4.32 -10.63
CA PHE A 207 18.19 -4.46 -9.68
C PHE A 207 19.20 -3.31 -9.81
N ILE A 208 19.71 -3.06 -11.00
CA ILE A 208 20.69 -1.97 -11.24
C ILE A 208 20.12 -0.64 -10.77
N LYS A 209 18.88 -0.33 -11.14
CA LYS A 209 18.24 0.91 -10.74
C LYS A 209 18.14 1.03 -9.22
N ASN A 210 17.64 -0.02 -8.54
CA ASN A 210 17.36 0.03 -7.11
C ASN A 210 18.62 -0.06 -6.26
N TYR A 211 19.52 -1.01 -6.59
CA TYR A 211 20.69 -1.30 -5.78
C TYR A 211 21.84 -0.35 -6.08
N ILE A 212 22.08 0.00 -7.37
CA ILE A 212 23.19 0.87 -7.78
C ILE A 212 22.73 2.33 -7.86
N PHE A 213 21.83 2.68 -8.79
CA PHE A 213 21.48 4.08 -9.01
C PHE A 213 20.77 4.74 -7.84
N TYR A 214 19.94 4.00 -7.11
CA TYR A 214 19.28 4.48 -5.90
C TYR A 214 20.12 4.17 -4.64
N MET A 215 21.37 3.71 -4.82
CA MET A 215 22.34 3.47 -3.74
C MET A 215 21.85 2.49 -2.67
N GLY A 216 20.96 1.53 -3.02
CA GLY A 216 20.44 0.54 -2.09
C GLY A 216 21.53 -0.28 -1.38
N PHE A 217 22.75 -0.36 -1.95
CA PHE A 217 23.91 -1.00 -1.32
C PHE A 217 24.37 -0.32 -0.02
N LEU A 218 24.03 0.97 0.17
CA LEU A 218 24.36 1.71 1.39
C LEU A 218 23.51 1.26 2.61
N ASP A 219 22.39 0.59 2.37
CA ASP A 219 21.61 -0.06 3.44
C ASP A 219 22.17 -1.44 3.84
N GLY A 220 23.35 -1.82 3.31
CA GLY A 220 24.05 -3.03 3.72
C GLY A 220 23.29 -4.31 3.37
N ARG A 221 23.22 -5.25 4.33
CA ARG A 221 22.59 -6.57 4.13
C ARG A 221 21.10 -6.46 3.77
N GLU A 222 20.37 -5.59 4.44
CA GLU A 222 18.93 -5.40 4.22
C GLU A 222 18.67 -4.81 2.83
N GLY A 223 19.50 -3.85 2.38
CA GLY A 223 19.45 -3.31 1.01
C GLY A 223 19.71 -4.37 -0.06
N TRP A 224 20.63 -5.31 0.21
CA TRP A 224 20.88 -6.46 -0.65
C TRP A 224 19.68 -7.42 -0.69
N ASP A 225 19.13 -7.78 0.47
CA ASP A 225 18.00 -8.69 0.56
C ASP A 225 16.76 -8.09 -0.13
N ILE A 226 16.48 -6.81 0.05
CA ILE A 226 15.41 -6.09 -0.64
C ILE A 226 15.62 -6.16 -2.16
N ALA A 227 16.82 -5.83 -2.65
CA ALA A 227 17.10 -5.83 -4.08
C ALA A 227 16.95 -7.23 -4.69
N LYS A 228 17.53 -8.26 -4.05
CA LYS A 228 17.48 -9.66 -4.48
C LYS A 228 16.04 -10.20 -4.51
N ILE A 229 15.26 -9.96 -3.45
CA ILE A 229 13.87 -10.43 -3.36
C ILE A 229 12.98 -9.71 -4.36
N THR A 230 13.18 -8.40 -4.56
CA THR A 230 12.45 -7.62 -5.58
C THR A 230 12.67 -8.17 -6.99
N VAL A 231 13.91 -8.54 -7.32
CA VAL A 231 14.25 -9.21 -8.60
C VAL A 231 13.49 -10.52 -8.75
N LYS A 232 13.55 -11.38 -7.73
CA LYS A 232 12.83 -12.67 -7.72
C LYS A 232 11.33 -12.45 -7.93
N ASN A 233 10.72 -11.51 -7.22
CA ASN A 233 9.28 -11.24 -7.28
C ASN A 233 8.86 -10.62 -8.61
N THR A 234 9.69 -9.76 -9.20
CA THR A 234 9.48 -9.25 -10.55
C THR A 234 9.48 -10.38 -11.59
N ARG A 235 10.43 -11.30 -11.50
CA ARG A 235 10.48 -12.49 -12.36
C ARG A 235 9.27 -13.41 -12.13
N ARG A 236 8.92 -13.69 -10.86
CA ARG A 236 7.74 -14.49 -10.49
C ARG A 236 6.45 -13.93 -11.09
N LYS A 237 6.25 -12.62 -11.03
CA LYS A 237 5.10 -11.96 -11.67
C LYS A 237 4.96 -12.34 -13.14
N TYR A 238 6.05 -12.29 -13.90
CA TYR A 238 6.00 -12.63 -15.32
C TYR A 238 5.90 -14.15 -15.58
N LEU A 239 6.44 -15.00 -14.69
CA LEU A 239 6.22 -16.44 -14.76
C LEU A 239 4.76 -16.80 -14.51
N PHE A 240 4.11 -16.20 -13.50
CA PHE A 240 2.68 -16.39 -13.26
C PHE A 240 1.83 -15.89 -14.44
N LEU A 241 2.18 -14.75 -15.03
CA LEU A 241 1.51 -14.23 -16.22
C LEU A 241 1.61 -15.21 -17.40
N SER A 242 2.81 -15.71 -17.68
CA SER A 242 3.05 -16.72 -18.73
C SER A 242 2.24 -18.00 -18.51
N GLY A 243 2.13 -18.48 -17.28
CA GLY A 243 1.29 -19.63 -16.93
C GLY A 243 -0.19 -19.40 -17.19
N MET A 244 -0.71 -18.19 -16.92
CA MET A 244 -2.09 -17.81 -17.23
C MET A 244 -2.34 -17.76 -18.76
N GLU A 245 -1.40 -17.21 -19.53
CA GLU A 245 -1.45 -17.16 -20.99
C GLU A 245 -1.50 -18.55 -21.60
N ALA A 246 -0.61 -19.46 -21.17
CA ALA A 246 -0.58 -20.85 -21.66
C ALA A 246 -1.89 -21.60 -21.33
N SER A 247 -2.45 -21.36 -20.13
CA SER A 247 -3.72 -21.95 -19.74
C SER A 247 -4.90 -21.45 -20.59
N GLN A 248 -4.90 -20.17 -20.95
CA GLN A 248 -5.91 -19.60 -21.84
C GLN A 248 -5.83 -20.16 -23.26
N GLN A 249 -4.61 -20.27 -23.80
CA GLN A 249 -4.39 -20.85 -25.13
C GLN A 249 -4.87 -22.31 -25.21
N LYS A 250 -4.53 -23.14 -24.20
CA LYS A 250 -5.01 -24.53 -24.15
C LYS A 250 -6.54 -24.63 -24.15
N LYS A 251 -7.22 -23.76 -23.37
CA LYS A 251 -8.69 -23.72 -23.34
C LYS A 251 -9.28 -23.32 -24.69
N GLN A 252 -8.65 -22.39 -25.40
CA GLN A 252 -9.11 -21.96 -26.73
C GLN A 252 -8.93 -23.07 -27.77
N THR A 253 -7.73 -23.69 -27.82
CA THR A 253 -7.47 -24.82 -28.73
C THR A 253 -8.45 -25.98 -28.50
N TYR A 254 -8.76 -26.28 -27.23
CA TYR A 254 -9.74 -27.31 -26.90
C TYR A 254 -11.14 -26.96 -27.39
N LYS A 255 -11.60 -25.71 -27.25
CA LYS A 255 -12.90 -25.26 -27.78
C LYS A 255 -12.96 -25.34 -29.31
N ASP A 256 -11.87 -24.90 -29.95
CA ASP A 256 -11.80 -24.87 -31.42
C ASP A 256 -11.80 -26.28 -32.01
N SER A 257 -11.22 -27.28 -31.31
CA SER A 257 -11.27 -28.68 -31.74
C SER A 257 -12.67 -29.30 -31.76
N PHE A 258 -13.56 -28.85 -30.86
CA PHE A 258 -14.98 -29.31 -30.89
C PHE A 258 -15.86 -28.52 -31.86
N ALA A 259 -15.44 -27.29 -32.24
CA ALA A 259 -16.22 -26.48 -33.18
C ALA A 259 -16.04 -26.93 -34.67
N VAL A 260 -15.07 -27.79 -34.96
CA VAL A 260 -14.76 -28.32 -36.32
C VAL A 260 -15.48 -29.64 -36.57
N GLU A 261 -16.14 -30.27 -35.59
CA GLU A 261 -16.86 -31.54 -35.72
C GLU A 261 -18.37 -31.37 -36.05
N TYR A 262 -18.83 -30.16 -36.34
CA TYR A 262 -20.18 -29.85 -36.80
C TYR A 262 -20.12 -29.00 -38.07
#